data_9b272f9afe6a568bc690033614c848d1
#
_entry.id   9b272f9afe6a568bc690033614c848d1
#
_cell.length_a   1.000
_cell.length_b   1.000
_cell.length_c   1.000
_cell.angle_alpha   90.00
_cell.angle_beta   90.00
_cell.angle_gamma   90.00
#
_symmetry.space_group_name_H-M   'P 1'
#
loop_
_entity.id
_entity.type
_entity.pdbx_description
1 polymer ?
#
loop_
_entity_poly.entity_id
_entity_poly.type
_entity_poly.pdbx_seq_one_letter_code
_entity_poly.pdbx_strand_id
1 'polypeptide(L)'
;LPCIGQATGLSDPRNLLGQLFGRDTVGGSQRNRALRTQFARQIAGPVVTRMLEGYEQADLLVGGVQERKLSAFFRPEHAPQESDHASPETEGLPEQPSAALIQYVNETVERQTGKPFSLMDVALRIDPRAIDRTIRNTLGQILANLCEVIHAYNCDLLLLTGRPSKWHAIISSFFAKLPVPADRI
;
A
#
# COMPACT_ATOMS: atom_id res chain seq x y z
N LEU A 1 4.54 -3.35 -8.49
CA LEU A 1 4.79 -3.97 -9.81
C LEU A 1 6.26 -4.38 -10.03
N PRO A 2 7.29 -3.55 -9.72
CA PRO A 2 8.69 -3.98 -9.87
C PRO A 2 9.02 -5.27 -9.12
N CYS A 3 8.51 -5.43 -7.90
CA CYS A 3 8.73 -6.63 -7.08
C CYS A 3 8.18 -7.90 -7.73
N ILE A 4 7.01 -7.81 -8.39
CA ILE A 4 6.43 -8.94 -9.14
C ILE A 4 7.30 -9.26 -10.36
N GLY A 5 7.76 -8.25 -11.10
CA GLY A 5 8.68 -8.45 -12.22
C GLY A 5 9.99 -9.12 -11.81
N GLN A 6 10.57 -8.72 -10.68
CA GLN A 6 11.76 -9.34 -10.12
C GLN A 6 11.53 -10.79 -9.70
N ALA A 7 10.41 -11.06 -9.00
CA ALA A 7 10.07 -12.40 -8.53
C ALA A 7 9.72 -13.37 -9.67
N THR A 8 9.12 -12.87 -10.76
CA THR A 8 8.64 -13.71 -11.87
C THR A 8 9.59 -13.73 -13.06
N GLY A 9 10.52 -12.78 -13.14
CA GLY A 9 11.38 -12.58 -14.32
C GLY A 9 10.63 -12.04 -15.54
N LEU A 10 9.39 -11.56 -15.38
CA LEU A 10 8.58 -11.02 -16.46
C LEU A 10 8.99 -9.59 -16.80
N SER A 11 9.15 -9.31 -18.08
CA SER A 11 9.47 -7.97 -18.59
C SER A 11 8.29 -6.99 -18.46
N ASP A 12 7.05 -7.49 -18.51
CA ASP A 12 5.84 -6.68 -18.38
C ASP A 12 4.89 -7.19 -17.28
N PRO A 13 5.08 -6.73 -16.01
CA PRO A 13 4.19 -7.08 -14.91
C PRO A 13 2.74 -6.61 -15.07
N ARG A 14 2.49 -5.59 -15.93
CA ARG A 14 1.11 -5.09 -16.16
C ARG A 14 0.30 -6.09 -16.96
N ASN A 15 0.94 -6.78 -17.90
CA ASN A 15 0.29 -7.84 -18.65
C ASN A 15 -0.13 -9.00 -17.73
N LEU A 16 0.71 -9.37 -16.77
CA LEU A 16 0.37 -10.37 -15.75
C LEU A 16 -0.86 -9.97 -14.94
N LEU A 17 -0.96 -8.72 -14.50
CA LEU A 17 -2.16 -8.25 -13.78
C LEU A 17 -3.42 -8.29 -14.66
N GLY A 18 -3.28 -7.97 -15.95
CA GLY A 18 -4.37 -8.09 -16.92
C GLY A 18 -4.84 -9.54 -17.09
N GLN A 19 -3.94 -10.50 -16.99
CA GLN A 19 -4.25 -11.93 -17.08
C GLN A 19 -4.85 -12.47 -15.77
N LEU A 20 -4.31 -12.08 -14.61
CA LEU A 20 -4.85 -12.46 -13.30
C LEU A 20 -6.27 -11.95 -13.07
N PHE A 21 -6.53 -10.70 -13.38
CA PHE A 21 -7.74 -9.99 -12.98
C PHE A 21 -8.59 -9.47 -14.14
N GLY A 22 -8.18 -9.75 -15.37
CA GLY A 22 -8.78 -9.18 -16.57
C GLY A 22 -8.43 -7.71 -16.78
N ARG A 23 -8.68 -7.21 -17.99
CA ARG A 23 -8.55 -5.77 -18.30
C ARG A 23 -9.73 -5.01 -17.71
N ASP A 24 -9.48 -3.75 -17.36
CA ASP A 24 -10.52 -2.83 -16.84
C ASP A 24 -11.39 -2.30 -17.99
N THR A 25 -12.09 -3.21 -18.65
CA THR A 25 -13.01 -2.88 -19.74
C THR A 25 -14.45 -2.97 -19.23
N VAL A 26 -15.29 -2.07 -19.72
CA VAL A 26 -16.74 -2.14 -19.56
C VAL A 26 -17.18 -3.48 -20.17
N GLY A 27 -17.42 -4.50 -19.35
CA GLY A 27 -17.75 -5.85 -19.83
C GLY A 27 -16.88 -6.97 -19.26
N GLY A 28 -15.91 -6.67 -18.39
CA GLY A 28 -15.11 -7.69 -17.70
C GLY A 28 -16.02 -8.69 -16.94
N SER A 29 -15.65 -9.98 -16.95
CA SER A 29 -16.47 -11.02 -16.32
C SER A 29 -16.69 -10.73 -14.83
N GLN A 30 -17.85 -11.09 -14.30
CA GLN A 30 -18.19 -10.93 -12.88
C GLN A 30 -17.16 -11.64 -11.99
N ARG A 31 -16.64 -12.79 -12.44
CA ARG A 31 -15.57 -13.54 -11.76
C ARG A 31 -14.30 -12.71 -11.62
N ASN A 32 -13.84 -12.04 -12.69
CA ASN A 32 -12.63 -11.23 -12.66
C ASN A 32 -12.77 -10.03 -11.73
N ARG A 33 -13.96 -9.40 -11.68
CA ARG A 33 -14.23 -8.32 -10.73
C ARG A 33 -14.19 -8.82 -9.28
N ALA A 34 -14.80 -9.96 -9.01
CA ALA A 34 -14.79 -10.59 -7.69
C ALA A 34 -13.35 -10.91 -7.24
N LEU A 35 -12.54 -11.53 -8.08
CA LEU A 35 -11.14 -11.86 -7.80
C LEU A 35 -10.30 -10.60 -7.54
N ARG A 36 -10.50 -9.55 -8.35
CA ARG A 36 -9.83 -8.25 -8.16
C ARG A 36 -10.20 -7.63 -6.82
N THR A 37 -11.48 -7.64 -6.48
CA THR A 37 -11.97 -7.12 -5.20
C THR A 37 -11.43 -7.92 -4.02
N GLN A 38 -11.39 -9.26 -4.12
CA GLN A 38 -10.81 -10.11 -3.09
C GLN A 38 -9.32 -9.84 -2.91
N PHE A 39 -8.55 -9.76 -4.01
CA PHE A 39 -7.13 -9.43 -3.94
C PHE A 39 -6.88 -8.05 -3.32
N ALA A 40 -7.67 -7.06 -3.72
CA ALA A 40 -7.57 -5.72 -3.16
C ALA A 40 -7.86 -5.69 -1.65
N ARG A 41 -8.89 -6.41 -1.21
CA ARG A 41 -9.30 -6.43 0.21
C ARG A 41 -8.42 -7.30 1.09
N GLN A 42 -8.03 -8.48 0.61
CA GLN A 42 -7.33 -9.47 1.43
C GLN A 42 -5.80 -9.32 1.37
N ILE A 43 -5.25 -8.73 0.31
CA ILE A 43 -3.81 -8.63 0.12
C ILE A 43 -3.36 -7.17 -0.01
N ALA A 44 -3.77 -6.47 -1.07
CA ALA A 44 -3.23 -5.16 -1.35
C ALA A 44 -3.56 -4.12 -0.28
N GLY A 45 -4.79 -4.07 0.21
CA GLY A 45 -5.23 -3.14 1.25
C GLY A 45 -4.46 -3.31 2.55
N PRO A 46 -4.44 -4.51 3.17
CA PRO A 46 -3.68 -4.77 4.38
C PRO A 46 -2.18 -4.43 4.24
N VAL A 47 -1.55 -4.84 3.14
CA VAL A 47 -0.13 -4.55 2.89
C VAL A 47 0.12 -3.05 2.78
N VAL A 48 -0.68 -2.33 1.98
CA VAL A 48 -0.53 -0.87 1.83
C VAL A 48 -0.76 -0.16 3.17
N THR A 49 -1.76 -0.58 3.94
CA THR A 49 -2.01 -0.02 5.28
C THR A 49 -0.78 -0.14 6.16
N ARG A 50 -0.15 -1.31 6.22
CA ARG A 50 1.06 -1.53 7.02
C ARG A 50 2.27 -0.76 6.49
N MET A 51 2.41 -0.64 5.17
CA MET A 51 3.46 0.19 4.57
C MET A 51 3.29 1.67 4.95
N LEU A 52 2.05 2.17 4.97
CA LEU A 52 1.75 3.54 5.38
C LEU A 52 1.94 3.76 6.89
N GLU A 53 1.63 2.77 7.73
CA GLU A 53 1.96 2.80 9.16
C GLU A 53 3.47 2.92 9.40
N GLY A 54 4.25 2.12 8.69
CA GLY A 54 5.70 2.22 8.73
C GLY A 54 6.22 3.57 8.22
N TYR A 55 5.59 4.14 7.20
CA TYR A 55 5.92 5.45 6.67
C TYR A 55 5.61 6.59 7.67
N GLU A 56 4.49 6.50 8.41
CA GLU A 56 4.14 7.49 9.45
C GLU A 56 5.21 7.60 10.54
N GLN A 57 5.88 6.49 10.85
CA GLN A 57 6.89 6.41 11.90
C GLN A 57 8.33 6.57 11.39
N ALA A 58 8.52 6.58 10.06
CA ALA A 58 9.85 6.59 9.46
C ALA A 58 10.48 7.99 9.53
N ASP A 59 11.73 8.03 9.96
CA ASP A 59 12.59 9.19 9.72
C ASP A 59 13.06 9.18 8.25
N LEU A 60 12.57 10.13 7.46
CA LEU A 60 12.90 10.23 6.03
C LEU A 60 14.37 10.64 5.79
N LEU A 61 15.05 11.19 6.79
CA LEU A 61 16.46 11.57 6.67
C LEU A 61 17.38 10.37 6.87
N VAL A 62 17.06 9.50 7.83
CA VAL A 62 17.90 8.38 8.26
C VAL A 62 17.34 7.04 7.75
N GLY A 63 16.03 6.94 7.52
CA GLY A 63 15.32 5.71 7.17
C GLY A 63 15.89 5.05 5.91
N GLY A 64 16.27 3.78 6.05
CA GLY A 64 16.76 2.94 4.96
C GLY A 64 15.64 2.18 4.25
N VAL A 65 16.01 1.59 3.12
CA VAL A 65 15.15 0.64 2.40
C VAL A 65 15.09 -0.67 3.18
N GLN A 66 13.90 -1.16 3.44
CA GLN A 66 13.66 -2.47 4.05
C GLN A 66 13.11 -3.43 3.01
N GLU A 67 13.47 -4.69 3.13
CA GLU A 67 12.91 -5.77 2.33
C GLU A 67 12.20 -6.75 3.26
N ARG A 68 10.93 -7.02 2.98
CA ARG A 68 10.09 -7.95 3.77
C ARG A 68 9.32 -8.86 2.83
N LYS A 69 9.21 -10.15 3.19
CA LYS A 69 8.34 -11.08 2.48
C LYS A 69 6.88 -10.66 2.66
N LEU A 70 6.06 -10.94 1.65
CA LEU A 70 4.61 -10.66 1.72
C LEU A 70 3.96 -11.35 2.92
N SER A 71 4.40 -12.57 3.26
CA SER A 71 3.93 -13.31 4.44
C SER A 71 4.09 -12.55 5.76
N ALA A 72 5.12 -11.71 5.89
CA ALA A 72 5.37 -10.94 7.11
C ALA A 72 4.33 -9.83 7.40
N PHE A 73 3.44 -9.57 6.47
CA PHE A 73 2.35 -8.59 6.64
C PHE A 73 1.07 -9.20 7.23
N PHE A 74 1.05 -10.51 7.44
CA PHE A 74 -0.11 -11.25 7.89
C PHE A 74 0.20 -12.05 9.16
N ARG A 75 -0.84 -12.39 9.92
CA ARG A 75 -0.71 -13.24 11.10
C ARG A 75 -0.16 -14.62 10.70
N PRO A 76 0.82 -15.18 11.41
CA PRO A 76 1.31 -16.53 11.16
C PRO A 76 0.17 -17.55 11.29
N GLU A 77 0.13 -18.55 10.40
CA GLU A 77 -0.93 -19.58 10.34
C GLU A 77 -1.06 -20.39 11.65
N HIS A 78 0.02 -20.47 12.44
CA HIS A 78 0.07 -21.22 13.69
C HIS A 78 0.18 -20.32 14.94
N ALA A 79 -0.19 -19.05 14.84
CA ALA A 79 -0.23 -18.20 16.02
C ALA A 79 -1.38 -18.68 16.94
N PRO A 80 -1.12 -18.98 18.22
CA PRO A 80 -2.16 -19.36 19.16
C PRO A 80 -3.19 -18.23 19.25
N GLN A 81 -4.46 -18.58 19.13
CA GLN A 81 -5.57 -17.62 19.06
C GLN A 81 -5.76 -16.81 20.35
N GLU A 82 -5.25 -17.30 21.48
CA GLU A 82 -5.39 -16.68 22.80
C GLU A 82 -4.17 -17.02 23.69
N SER A 83 -3.03 -16.39 23.45
CA SER A 83 -2.01 -16.36 24.49
C SER A 83 -1.81 -14.91 24.93
N ASP A 84 -1.89 -14.65 26.25
CA ASP A 84 -1.57 -13.40 26.92
C ASP A 84 -0.14 -12.86 26.64
N HIS A 85 0.58 -13.52 25.73
CA HIS A 85 1.95 -13.22 25.33
C HIS A 85 2.12 -13.15 23.80
N ALA A 86 1.13 -12.60 23.08
CA ALA A 86 1.36 -12.24 21.68
C ALA A 86 2.54 -11.24 21.64
N SER A 87 3.59 -11.58 20.89
CA SER A 87 4.70 -10.66 20.69
C SER A 87 4.16 -9.34 20.12
N PRO A 88 4.62 -8.18 20.60
CA PRO A 88 4.13 -6.88 20.14
C PRO A 88 4.23 -6.70 18.60
N GLU A 89 5.06 -7.48 17.94
CA GLU A 89 5.21 -7.48 16.48
C GLU A 89 4.06 -8.18 15.74
N THR A 90 3.30 -9.07 16.38
CA THR A 90 2.18 -9.82 15.78
C THR A 90 0.82 -9.25 16.14
N GLU A 91 0.76 -8.37 17.12
CA GLU A 91 -0.46 -7.71 17.54
C GLU A 91 -0.99 -6.80 16.42
N GLY A 92 -2.27 -6.97 16.08
CA GLY A 92 -2.94 -6.20 15.03
C GLY A 92 -2.54 -6.58 13.59
N LEU A 93 -1.82 -7.67 13.34
CA LEU A 93 -1.63 -8.17 11.99
C LEU A 93 -2.96 -8.70 11.42
N PRO A 94 -3.26 -8.42 10.14
CA PRO A 94 -4.43 -8.94 9.47
C PRO A 94 -4.37 -10.47 9.35
N GLU A 95 -5.53 -11.10 9.20
CA GLU A 95 -5.61 -12.53 8.93
C GLU A 95 -4.98 -12.88 7.59
N GLN A 96 -4.59 -14.13 7.45
CA GLN A 96 -4.07 -14.67 6.19
C GLN A 96 -5.12 -14.51 5.06
N PRO A 97 -4.68 -14.18 3.84
CA PRO A 97 -5.55 -14.25 2.68
C PRO A 97 -6.08 -15.68 2.48
N SER A 98 -7.26 -15.81 1.88
CA SER A 98 -7.84 -17.13 1.63
C SER A 98 -6.91 -18.01 0.79
N ALA A 99 -6.76 -19.29 1.19
CA ALA A 99 -5.92 -20.27 0.49
C ALA A 99 -6.29 -20.36 -1.01
N ALA A 100 -7.59 -20.30 -1.32
CA ALA A 100 -8.08 -20.34 -2.70
C ALA A 100 -7.58 -19.15 -3.55
N LEU A 101 -7.49 -17.95 -2.96
CA LEU A 101 -6.94 -16.78 -3.66
C LEU A 101 -5.43 -16.91 -3.89
N ILE A 102 -4.69 -17.34 -2.86
CA ILE A 102 -3.24 -17.56 -2.96
C ILE A 102 -2.94 -18.61 -4.04
N GLN A 103 -3.64 -19.75 -3.99
CA GLN A 103 -3.49 -20.83 -4.97
C GLN A 103 -3.80 -20.33 -6.39
N TYR A 104 -4.90 -19.61 -6.59
CA TYR A 104 -5.25 -19.05 -7.90
C TYR A 104 -4.15 -18.16 -8.47
N VAL A 105 -3.57 -17.29 -7.64
CA VAL A 105 -2.48 -16.41 -8.09
C VAL A 105 -1.24 -17.22 -8.43
N ASN A 106 -0.83 -18.15 -7.54
CA ASN A 106 0.34 -19.00 -7.75
C ASN A 106 0.22 -19.80 -9.06
N GLU A 107 -0.86 -20.55 -9.22
CA GLU A 107 -1.09 -21.36 -10.43
C GLU A 107 -1.13 -20.53 -11.72
N THR A 108 -1.71 -19.31 -11.64
CA THR A 108 -1.77 -18.44 -12.81
C THR A 108 -0.38 -17.92 -13.20
N VAL A 109 0.43 -17.52 -12.21
CA VAL A 109 1.80 -17.07 -12.45
C VAL A 109 2.67 -18.23 -12.93
N GLU A 110 2.59 -19.40 -12.31
CA GLU A 110 3.34 -20.60 -12.72
C GLU A 110 3.02 -21.02 -14.17
N ARG A 111 1.74 -21.02 -14.53
CA ARG A 111 1.29 -21.33 -15.90
C ARG A 111 1.88 -20.37 -16.94
N GLN A 112 2.09 -19.12 -16.54
CA GLN A 112 2.59 -18.09 -17.44
C GLN A 112 4.10 -18.06 -17.55
N THR A 113 4.77 -18.35 -16.42
CA THR A 113 6.23 -18.25 -16.33
C THR A 113 6.93 -19.58 -16.56
N GLY A 114 6.20 -20.70 -16.43
CA GLY A 114 6.76 -22.04 -16.41
C GLY A 114 7.65 -22.33 -15.19
N LYS A 115 7.61 -21.49 -14.16
CA LYS A 115 8.45 -21.60 -12.96
C LYS A 115 7.58 -21.69 -11.71
N PRO A 116 8.00 -22.44 -10.68
CA PRO A 116 7.35 -22.44 -9.39
C PRO A 116 7.27 -21.02 -8.82
N PHE A 117 6.13 -20.66 -8.28
CA PHE A 117 5.89 -19.33 -7.72
C PHE A 117 5.10 -19.41 -6.42
N SER A 118 5.55 -18.67 -5.42
CA SER A 118 4.82 -18.49 -4.16
C SER A 118 4.58 -17.00 -3.92
N LEU A 119 3.33 -16.60 -3.91
CA LEU A 119 2.93 -15.21 -3.68
C LEU A 119 3.41 -14.72 -2.31
N MET A 120 3.29 -15.57 -1.28
CA MET A 120 3.63 -15.20 0.10
C MET A 120 5.14 -15.04 0.33
N ASP A 121 5.96 -15.60 -0.56
CA ASP A 121 7.42 -15.46 -0.53
C ASP A 121 7.94 -14.26 -1.33
N VAL A 122 7.07 -13.54 -2.02
CA VAL A 122 7.48 -12.33 -2.76
C VAL A 122 8.06 -11.30 -1.82
N ALA A 123 9.30 -10.89 -2.09
CA ALA A 123 9.96 -9.83 -1.35
C ALA A 123 9.43 -8.46 -1.77
N LEU A 124 8.94 -7.69 -0.81
CA LEU A 124 8.48 -6.31 -1.00
C LEU A 124 9.55 -5.35 -0.51
N ARG A 125 9.98 -4.48 -1.40
CA ARG A 125 10.90 -3.40 -1.07
C ARG A 125 10.11 -2.20 -0.55
N ILE A 126 10.33 -1.84 0.71
CA ILE A 126 9.69 -0.73 1.41
C ILE A 126 10.71 0.40 1.51
N ASP A 127 10.46 1.47 0.78
CA ASP A 127 11.28 2.66 0.77
C ASP A 127 10.41 3.86 1.17
N PRO A 128 10.56 4.39 2.40
CA PRO A 128 9.76 5.52 2.88
C PRO A 128 9.87 6.77 1.99
N ARG A 129 11.05 7.00 1.39
CA ARG A 129 11.25 8.14 0.48
C ARG A 129 10.52 7.95 -0.85
N ALA A 130 10.43 6.70 -1.34
CA ALA A 130 9.65 6.40 -2.53
C ALA A 130 8.15 6.52 -2.26
N ILE A 131 7.68 6.14 -1.07
CA ILE A 131 6.30 6.33 -0.62
C ILE A 131 5.99 7.84 -0.55
N ASP A 132 6.82 8.63 0.13
CA ASP A 132 6.68 10.10 0.24
C ASP A 132 6.56 10.75 -1.15
N ARG A 133 7.47 10.41 -2.06
CA ARG A 133 7.47 10.90 -3.44
C ARG A 133 6.19 10.50 -4.20
N THR A 134 5.72 9.28 -4.01
CA THR A 134 4.49 8.80 -4.64
C THR A 134 3.27 9.55 -4.14
N ILE A 135 3.17 9.79 -2.83
CA ILE A 135 2.09 10.59 -2.23
C ILE A 135 2.10 12.01 -2.79
N ARG A 136 3.27 12.67 -2.83
CA ARG A 136 3.40 14.02 -3.40
C ARG A 136 3.01 14.08 -4.87
N ASN A 137 3.44 13.12 -5.67
CA ASN A 137 3.11 13.07 -7.10
C ASN A 137 1.62 12.82 -7.33
N THR A 138 0.99 11.99 -6.50
CA THR A 138 -0.41 11.62 -6.67
C THR A 138 -1.36 12.69 -6.13
N LEU A 139 -1.05 13.26 -4.96
CA LEU A 139 -1.93 14.19 -4.27
C LEU A 139 -1.53 15.66 -4.43
N GLY A 140 -0.34 15.93 -4.97
CA GLY A 140 0.23 17.29 -5.00
C GLY A 140 -0.66 18.33 -5.67
N GLN A 141 -1.33 18.00 -6.78
CA GLN A 141 -2.25 18.92 -7.46
C GLN A 141 -3.53 19.13 -6.63
N ILE A 142 -4.06 18.05 -6.04
CA ILE A 142 -5.26 18.13 -5.19
C ILE A 142 -4.98 19.01 -3.97
N LEU A 143 -3.82 18.81 -3.32
CA LEU A 143 -3.39 19.63 -2.19
C LEU A 143 -3.16 21.08 -2.57
N ALA A 144 -2.60 21.35 -3.77
CA ALA A 144 -2.43 22.70 -4.27
C ALA A 144 -3.78 23.42 -4.46
N ASN A 145 -4.71 22.77 -5.13
CA ASN A 145 -6.06 23.32 -5.34
C ASN A 145 -6.79 23.56 -4.02
N LEU A 146 -6.60 22.65 -3.05
CA LEU A 146 -7.17 22.82 -1.70
C LEU A 146 -6.56 24.03 -0.98
N CYS A 147 -5.25 24.26 -1.09
CA CYS A 147 -4.61 25.44 -0.53
C CYS A 147 -5.13 26.74 -1.16
N GLU A 148 -5.40 26.76 -2.46
CA GLU A 148 -6.01 27.93 -3.13
C GLU A 148 -7.41 28.20 -2.59
N VAL A 149 -8.22 27.17 -2.39
CA VAL A 149 -9.57 27.31 -1.80
C VAL A 149 -9.47 27.85 -0.38
N ILE A 150 -8.60 27.29 0.47
CA ILE A 150 -8.39 27.74 1.85
C ILE A 150 -7.96 29.21 1.87
N HIS A 151 -7.06 29.60 0.97
CA HIS A 151 -6.62 30.99 0.84
C HIS A 151 -7.78 31.92 0.42
N ALA A 152 -8.59 31.48 -0.55
CA ALA A 152 -9.73 32.29 -1.02
C ALA A 152 -10.79 32.53 0.07
N TYR A 153 -10.96 31.57 1.00
CA TYR A 153 -11.85 31.73 2.16
C TYR A 153 -11.24 32.52 3.31
N ASN A 154 -9.97 32.93 3.20
CA ASN A 154 -9.25 33.69 4.23
C ASN A 154 -9.35 33.02 5.63
N CYS A 155 -9.08 31.72 5.70
CA CYS A 155 -9.17 30.95 6.93
C CYS A 155 -8.07 31.35 7.92
N ASP A 156 -8.45 31.66 9.16
CA ASP A 156 -7.51 31.98 10.25
C ASP A 156 -6.94 30.74 10.92
N LEU A 157 -7.63 29.62 10.85
CA LEU A 157 -7.27 28.34 11.48
C LEU A 157 -7.62 27.19 10.53
N LEU A 158 -6.68 26.25 10.39
CA LEU A 158 -6.87 25.02 9.63
C LEU A 158 -6.73 23.81 10.54
N LEU A 159 -7.79 23.00 10.65
CA LEU A 159 -7.76 21.74 11.37
C LEU A 159 -7.56 20.58 10.41
N LEU A 160 -6.40 19.93 10.50
CA LEU A 160 -6.11 18.70 9.77
C LEU A 160 -6.48 17.50 10.62
N THR A 161 -7.40 16.67 10.13
CA THR A 161 -7.88 15.48 10.83
C THR A 161 -7.73 14.22 9.99
N GLY A 162 -7.77 13.07 10.67
CA GLY A 162 -7.67 11.77 10.03
C GLY A 162 -6.22 11.32 9.82
N ARG A 163 -6.07 10.06 9.44
CA ARG A 163 -4.75 9.43 9.30
C ARG A 163 -3.81 10.13 8.31
N PRO A 164 -4.28 10.59 7.13
CA PRO A 164 -3.41 11.29 6.19
C PRO A 164 -2.78 12.58 6.74
N SER A 165 -3.39 13.21 7.76
CA SER A 165 -2.82 14.40 8.40
C SER A 165 -1.51 14.15 9.15
N LYS A 166 -1.15 12.88 9.39
CA LYS A 166 0.13 12.47 9.99
C LYS A 166 1.23 12.26 8.96
N TRP A 167 0.90 12.24 7.68
CA TRP A 167 1.89 11.96 6.64
C TRP A 167 2.74 13.19 6.33
N HIS A 168 4.04 13.01 6.45
CA HIS A 168 5.02 14.06 6.19
C HIS A 168 4.80 14.75 4.83
N ALA A 169 4.51 13.98 3.77
CA ALA A 169 4.23 14.51 2.45
C ALA A 169 3.05 15.49 2.43
N ILE A 170 2.01 15.24 3.21
CA ILE A 170 0.81 16.08 3.27
C ILE A 170 1.07 17.33 4.10
N ILE A 171 1.55 17.15 5.33
CA ILE A 171 1.84 18.27 6.25
C ILE A 171 2.81 19.26 5.60
N SER A 172 3.92 18.78 5.07
CA SER A 172 4.93 19.65 4.43
C SER A 172 4.40 20.34 3.16
N SER A 173 3.44 19.74 2.46
CA SER A 173 2.79 20.38 1.31
C SER A 173 1.89 21.54 1.73
N PHE A 174 1.20 21.41 2.86
CA PHE A 174 0.43 22.52 3.43
C PHE A 174 1.33 23.65 3.92
N PHE A 175 2.36 23.33 4.73
CA PHE A 175 3.32 24.35 5.21
C PHE A 175 4.03 25.11 4.09
N ALA A 176 4.28 24.45 2.96
CA ALA A 176 4.95 25.08 1.82
C ALA A 176 4.03 25.99 0.98
N LYS A 177 2.72 25.81 1.04
CA LYS A 177 1.77 26.45 0.11
C LYS A 177 0.74 27.34 0.79
N LEU A 178 0.45 27.13 2.07
CA LEU A 178 -0.50 27.97 2.80
C LEU A 178 0.19 29.19 3.38
N PRO A 179 -0.40 30.39 3.23
CA PRO A 179 0.07 31.60 3.86
C PRO A 179 -0.34 31.67 5.34
N VAL A 180 -0.72 30.55 5.93
CA VAL A 180 -1.11 30.44 7.33
C VAL A 180 0.13 30.07 8.15
N PRO A 181 0.43 30.79 9.24
CA PRO A 181 1.52 30.43 10.14
C PRO A 181 1.39 28.99 10.65
N ALA A 182 2.52 28.31 10.87
CA ALA A 182 2.55 26.90 11.25
C ALA A 182 1.84 26.59 12.59
N ASP A 183 1.78 27.58 13.48
CA ASP A 183 1.06 27.51 14.78
C ASP A 183 -0.46 27.56 14.63
N ARG A 184 -0.98 27.81 13.43
CA ARG A 184 -2.40 27.84 13.11
C ARG A 184 -2.87 26.70 12.18
N ILE A 185 -2.03 25.70 12.03
CA ILE A 185 -2.34 24.48 11.23
C ILE A 185 -2.42 23.28 12.16
#